data_ddebc4a08c0a38340054bc9eae06390f
#
_entry.id   ddebc4a08c0a38340054bc9eae06390f
#
_cell.length_a   1.000
_cell.length_b   1.000
_cell.length_c   1.000
_cell.angle_alpha   90.00
_cell.angle_beta   90.00
_cell.angle_gamma   90.00
#
_symmetry.space_group_name_H-M   'P 1'
#
loop_
_entity.id
_entity.type
_entity.pdbx_description
1 polymer ?
#
loop_
_entity_poly.entity_id
_entity_poly.type
_entity_poly.pdbx_seq_one_letter_code
_entity_poly.pdbx_strand_id
1 'polypeptide(L)'
;MKKILILGAGIYQVPLIKTAKRLGIYTIVSSIYGNYPGFELADKVYYENTVDYRKILSIARHEQVDGIVTAGTDVAVITIGKVCDALGLKGLSFEAAEIATDKLLMKMQYEKHGVRSAKFRKIFFDDPDYKNIISDLTLPVMFKSVDSSGSRGIVKVTSPEGFDSARRVVLENTRSDYFIVEEFIEGEEFGAQAFVQEGKLEFILPHGDYVFKGDTGVPVGHFAPFDLSAESLADAREQLTGAVRAMNLNNCAINADFIIRDGKTYVLELGGRSGATCLAELVSIFYGFDYYEQIIRVATGEHVDFDSLIKDEASGVANASMLLMSDKDGVIVSQEDLNEPDPDIVEVQFDYKPGDKVHAFRVGPHRIGHVITKGESLDEAVDLLHKALDKIHITVE
;
A
#
# COMPACT_ATOMS: atom_id res chain seq x y z
N MET A 1 22.41 -16.51 12.71
CA MET A 1 22.08 -15.39 11.82
C MET A 1 20.63 -15.59 11.40
N LYS A 2 19.76 -14.62 11.66
CA LYS A 2 18.35 -14.68 11.25
C LYS A 2 18.25 -14.71 9.72
N LYS A 3 17.18 -15.33 9.22
CA LYS A 3 16.85 -15.42 7.80
C LYS A 3 15.46 -14.91 7.53
N ILE A 4 15.27 -14.09 6.52
CA ILE A 4 13.96 -13.55 6.12
C ILE A 4 13.68 -13.91 4.66
N LEU A 5 12.44 -14.37 4.40
CA LEU A 5 11.93 -14.55 3.05
C LEU A 5 11.10 -13.32 2.64
N ILE A 6 11.54 -12.65 1.59
CA ILE A 6 10.88 -11.47 1.04
C ILE A 6 10.20 -11.89 -0.25
N LEU A 7 8.87 -11.68 -0.32
CA LEU A 7 8.07 -11.98 -1.50
C LEU A 7 7.94 -10.75 -2.40
N GLY A 8 8.44 -10.89 -3.62
CA GLY A 8 8.60 -9.82 -4.59
C GLY A 8 10.04 -9.33 -4.67
N ALA A 9 10.45 -8.90 -5.85
CA ALA A 9 11.78 -8.39 -6.16
C ALA A 9 11.75 -7.04 -6.90
N GLY A 10 10.57 -6.43 -7.02
CA GLY A 10 10.36 -5.15 -7.68
C GLY A 10 10.89 -3.97 -6.88
N ILE A 11 10.76 -2.78 -7.45
CA ILE A 11 11.27 -1.52 -6.88
C ILE A 11 10.72 -1.24 -5.48
N TYR A 12 9.48 -1.62 -5.17
CA TYR A 12 8.86 -1.43 -3.85
C TYR A 12 9.44 -2.34 -2.76
N GLN A 13 10.09 -3.46 -3.12
CA GLN A 13 10.74 -4.34 -2.15
C GLN A 13 12.22 -4.03 -1.96
N VAL A 14 12.83 -3.24 -2.83
CA VAL A 14 14.24 -2.86 -2.73
C VAL A 14 14.61 -2.23 -1.38
N PRO A 15 13.87 -1.24 -0.85
CA PRO A 15 14.18 -0.67 0.46
C PRO A 15 14.12 -1.71 1.59
N LEU A 16 13.11 -2.57 1.58
CA LEU A 16 12.96 -3.66 2.56
C LEU A 16 14.14 -4.64 2.52
N ILE A 17 14.61 -5.02 1.31
CA ILE A 17 15.78 -5.90 1.13
C ILE A 17 17.05 -5.22 1.66
N LYS A 18 17.26 -3.94 1.29
CA LYS A 18 18.42 -3.15 1.75
C LYS A 18 18.45 -3.06 3.29
N THR A 19 17.30 -2.77 3.90
CA THR A 19 17.19 -2.69 5.37
C THR A 19 17.47 -4.03 6.03
N ALA A 20 16.94 -5.15 5.53
CA ALA A 20 17.25 -6.48 6.08
C ALA A 20 18.75 -6.79 6.02
N LYS A 21 19.42 -6.44 4.92
CA LYS A 21 20.88 -6.61 4.80
C LYS A 21 21.64 -5.70 5.77
N ARG A 22 21.24 -4.45 5.93
CA ARG A 22 21.84 -3.53 6.91
C ARG A 22 21.74 -4.06 8.35
N LEU A 23 20.66 -4.79 8.65
CA LEU A 23 20.47 -5.46 9.95
C LEU A 23 21.27 -6.77 10.10
N GLY A 24 22.03 -7.17 9.09
CA GLY A 24 22.79 -8.43 9.10
C GLY A 24 21.91 -9.69 9.01
N ILE A 25 20.70 -9.56 8.48
CA ILE A 25 19.75 -10.66 8.28
C ILE A 25 20.00 -11.25 6.89
N TYR A 26 20.09 -12.58 6.80
CA TYR A 26 20.23 -13.27 5.52
C TYR A 26 18.95 -13.17 4.70
N THR A 27 19.04 -12.54 3.54
CA THR A 27 17.90 -12.21 2.69
C THR A 27 17.67 -13.26 1.62
N ILE A 28 16.48 -13.85 1.63
CA ILE A 28 16.00 -14.79 0.61
C ILE A 28 14.87 -14.08 -0.12
N VAL A 29 14.99 -13.92 -1.44
CA VAL A 29 13.96 -13.23 -2.26
C VAL A 29 13.33 -14.22 -3.21
N SER A 30 12.00 -14.22 -3.28
CA SER A 30 11.25 -15.02 -4.25
C SER A 30 10.34 -14.13 -5.09
N SER A 31 10.43 -14.26 -6.40
CA SER A 31 9.53 -13.63 -7.38
C SER A 31 9.54 -14.43 -8.67
N ILE A 32 8.60 -14.14 -9.58
CA ILE A 32 8.66 -14.69 -10.94
C ILE A 32 9.96 -14.31 -11.63
N TYR A 33 10.40 -15.11 -12.59
CA TYR A 33 11.57 -14.77 -13.40
C TYR A 33 11.37 -13.44 -14.14
N GLY A 34 12.40 -12.60 -14.15
CA GLY A 34 12.40 -11.29 -14.79
C GLY A 34 13.59 -10.44 -14.35
N ASN A 35 13.71 -9.27 -14.95
CA ASN A 35 14.74 -8.29 -14.59
C ASN A 35 14.22 -7.41 -13.44
N TYR A 36 14.34 -7.90 -12.21
CA TYR A 36 13.90 -7.17 -11.02
C TYR A 36 15.09 -6.76 -10.16
N PRO A 37 15.16 -5.48 -9.73
CA PRO A 37 16.33 -4.95 -9.01
C PRO A 37 16.59 -5.64 -7.66
N GLY A 38 15.56 -6.18 -7.03
CA GLY A 38 15.71 -6.89 -5.75
C GLY A 38 16.50 -8.17 -5.83
N PHE A 39 16.61 -8.80 -7.01
CA PHE A 39 17.41 -10.02 -7.17
C PHE A 39 18.91 -9.80 -6.98
N GLU A 40 19.43 -8.67 -7.45
CA GLU A 40 20.86 -8.34 -7.32
C GLU A 40 21.27 -8.04 -5.88
N LEU A 41 20.31 -7.66 -5.04
CA LEU A 41 20.55 -7.29 -3.64
C LEU A 41 20.47 -8.48 -2.68
N ALA A 42 19.75 -9.55 -3.05
CA ALA A 42 19.48 -10.68 -2.19
C ALA A 42 20.71 -11.58 -1.99
N ASP A 43 20.81 -12.21 -0.81
CA ASP A 43 21.84 -13.24 -0.57
C ASP A 43 21.47 -14.56 -1.28
N LYS A 44 20.16 -14.81 -1.46
CA LYS A 44 19.64 -15.97 -2.19
C LYS A 44 18.36 -15.64 -2.95
N VAL A 45 18.22 -16.19 -4.15
CA VAL A 45 17.10 -15.94 -5.05
C VAL A 45 16.40 -17.24 -5.41
N TYR A 46 15.08 -17.20 -5.41
CA TYR A 46 14.19 -18.22 -5.95
C TYR A 46 13.26 -17.61 -7.02
N TYR A 47 13.24 -18.22 -8.21
CA TYR A 47 12.39 -17.79 -9.30
C TYR A 47 11.03 -18.50 -9.24
N GLU A 48 10.27 -18.22 -8.15
CA GLU A 48 8.97 -18.83 -7.93
C GLU A 48 7.89 -17.77 -7.74
N ASN A 49 6.70 -18.05 -8.27
CA ASN A 49 5.57 -17.14 -8.19
C ASN A 49 5.14 -16.98 -6.72
N THR A 50 5.04 -15.75 -6.27
CA THR A 50 4.67 -15.39 -4.88
C THR A 50 3.26 -15.87 -4.49
N VAL A 51 2.38 -16.17 -5.44
CA VAL A 51 1.05 -16.74 -5.18
C VAL A 51 1.05 -18.28 -5.11
N ASP A 52 2.14 -18.95 -5.50
CA ASP A 52 2.28 -20.40 -5.34
C ASP A 52 2.68 -20.74 -3.91
N TYR A 53 1.72 -20.72 -3.02
CA TYR A 53 1.90 -20.99 -1.61
C TYR A 53 2.68 -22.30 -1.33
N ARG A 54 2.45 -23.38 -2.14
CA ARG A 54 3.11 -24.67 -1.89
C ARG A 54 4.62 -24.59 -2.10
N LYS A 55 5.04 -23.92 -3.17
CA LYS A 55 6.45 -23.68 -3.46
C LYS A 55 7.08 -22.74 -2.46
N ILE A 56 6.42 -21.64 -2.13
CA ILE A 56 6.91 -20.67 -1.14
C ILE A 56 7.05 -21.33 0.25
N LEU A 57 6.08 -22.14 0.69
CA LEU A 57 6.17 -22.89 1.94
C LEU A 57 7.34 -23.88 1.92
N SER A 58 7.56 -24.56 0.78
CA SER A 58 8.71 -25.48 0.63
C SER A 58 10.05 -24.74 0.78
N ILE A 59 10.18 -23.58 0.16
CA ILE A 59 11.36 -22.70 0.28
C ILE A 59 11.53 -22.27 1.75
N ALA A 60 10.48 -21.75 2.38
CA ALA A 60 10.53 -21.28 3.76
C ALA A 60 10.98 -22.38 4.75
N ARG A 61 10.49 -23.61 4.57
CA ARG A 61 10.91 -24.79 5.34
C ARG A 61 12.37 -25.20 5.06
N HIS A 62 12.76 -25.28 3.79
CA HIS A 62 14.10 -25.67 3.38
C HIS A 62 15.14 -24.69 3.92
N GLU A 63 14.87 -23.40 3.83
CA GLU A 63 15.76 -22.33 4.30
C GLU A 63 15.69 -22.12 5.81
N GLN A 64 14.67 -22.64 6.49
CA GLN A 64 14.43 -22.44 7.93
C GLN A 64 14.37 -20.95 8.25
N VAL A 65 13.45 -20.22 7.57
CA VAL A 65 13.33 -18.78 7.73
C VAL A 65 12.74 -18.42 9.08
N ASP A 66 13.19 -17.31 9.65
CA ASP A 66 12.66 -16.74 10.90
C ASP A 66 11.46 -15.81 10.67
N GLY A 67 11.24 -15.39 9.42
CA GLY A 67 10.14 -14.51 9.05
C GLY A 67 9.89 -14.47 7.54
N ILE A 68 8.68 -14.00 7.17
CA ILE A 68 8.27 -13.81 5.79
C ILE A 68 7.52 -12.48 5.66
N VAL A 69 7.84 -11.67 4.65
CA VAL A 69 7.30 -10.32 4.47
C VAL A 69 7.19 -9.92 3.00
N THR A 70 6.44 -8.84 2.77
CA THR A 70 6.45 -8.05 1.53
C THR A 70 6.26 -6.57 1.85
N ALA A 71 6.42 -5.69 0.86
CA ALA A 71 6.11 -4.28 0.92
C ALA A 71 5.47 -3.82 -0.39
N GLY A 72 4.52 -2.89 -0.33
CA GLY A 72 3.96 -2.23 -1.50
C GLY A 72 3.15 -3.11 -2.47
N THR A 73 2.72 -4.31 -2.06
CA THR A 73 1.92 -5.22 -2.92
C THR A 73 1.02 -6.14 -2.11
N ASP A 74 -0.22 -6.34 -2.59
CA ASP A 74 -1.19 -7.24 -1.96
C ASP A 74 -1.09 -8.68 -2.48
N VAL A 75 -0.47 -8.87 -3.63
CA VAL A 75 -0.41 -10.16 -4.35
C VAL A 75 0.15 -11.30 -3.50
N ALA A 76 1.11 -11.01 -2.63
CA ALA A 76 1.78 -12.00 -1.78
C ALA A 76 1.12 -12.22 -0.41
N VAL A 77 0.16 -11.39 -0.01
CA VAL A 77 -0.38 -11.34 1.36
C VAL A 77 -1.01 -12.66 1.79
N ILE A 78 -1.83 -13.28 0.92
CA ILE A 78 -2.44 -14.60 1.20
C ILE A 78 -1.36 -15.68 1.41
N THR A 79 -0.31 -15.66 0.60
CA THR A 79 0.79 -16.62 0.72
C THR A 79 1.55 -16.42 2.03
N ILE A 80 1.78 -15.17 2.44
CA ILE A 80 2.41 -14.84 3.73
C ILE A 80 1.57 -15.43 4.87
N GLY A 81 0.27 -15.17 4.91
CA GLY A 81 -0.61 -15.70 5.95
C GLY A 81 -0.57 -17.23 6.06
N LYS A 82 -0.67 -17.93 4.92
CA LYS A 82 -0.59 -19.40 4.87
C LYS A 82 0.75 -19.94 5.36
N VAL A 83 1.85 -19.27 5.04
CA VAL A 83 3.20 -19.69 5.49
C VAL A 83 3.38 -19.41 6.97
N CYS A 84 2.92 -18.26 7.47
CA CYS A 84 2.94 -17.94 8.89
C CYS A 84 2.20 -18.99 9.71
N ASP A 85 0.96 -19.34 9.33
CA ASP A 85 0.18 -20.38 10.03
C ASP A 85 0.86 -21.76 9.97
N ALA A 86 1.39 -22.14 8.80
CA ALA A 86 2.01 -23.47 8.60
C ALA A 86 3.32 -23.67 9.34
N LEU A 87 4.02 -22.59 9.68
CA LEU A 87 5.34 -22.60 10.33
C LEU A 87 5.34 -22.00 11.74
N GLY A 88 4.24 -21.42 12.19
CA GLY A 88 4.17 -20.72 13.48
C GLY A 88 5.00 -19.44 13.52
N LEU A 89 5.15 -18.75 12.38
CA LEU A 89 5.88 -17.48 12.30
C LEU A 89 5.02 -16.31 12.78
N LYS A 90 5.64 -15.27 13.32
CA LYS A 90 4.95 -14.00 13.59
C LYS A 90 4.56 -13.33 12.26
N GLY A 91 3.31 -12.86 12.19
CA GLY A 91 2.78 -12.21 10.99
C GLY A 91 1.27 -12.36 10.91
N LEU A 92 0.72 -12.11 9.73
CA LEU A 92 -0.69 -12.32 9.45
C LEU A 92 -1.06 -13.81 9.51
N SER A 93 -2.25 -14.12 10.03
CA SER A 93 -2.88 -15.42 9.81
C SER A 93 -3.41 -15.51 8.36
N PHE A 94 -3.68 -16.72 7.89
CA PHE A 94 -4.32 -16.90 6.58
C PHE A 94 -5.71 -16.26 6.54
N GLU A 95 -6.51 -16.41 7.59
CA GLU A 95 -7.83 -15.79 7.70
C GLU A 95 -7.77 -14.27 7.57
N ALA A 96 -6.87 -13.62 8.31
CA ALA A 96 -6.68 -12.16 8.22
C ALA A 96 -6.21 -11.72 6.83
N ALA A 97 -5.30 -12.48 6.23
CA ALA A 97 -4.79 -12.23 4.89
C ALA A 97 -5.89 -12.37 3.81
N GLU A 98 -6.77 -13.36 3.93
CA GLU A 98 -7.90 -13.57 3.03
C GLU A 98 -8.90 -12.41 3.13
N ILE A 99 -9.25 -11.98 4.34
CA ILE A 99 -10.13 -10.83 4.57
C ILE A 99 -9.51 -9.55 4.01
N ALA A 100 -8.20 -9.33 4.21
CA ALA A 100 -7.49 -8.12 3.76
C ALA A 100 -7.31 -8.03 2.24
N THR A 101 -7.58 -9.11 1.50
CA THR A 101 -7.41 -9.17 0.03
C THR A 101 -8.72 -9.40 -0.72
N ASP A 102 -9.85 -9.46 -0.03
CA ASP A 102 -11.19 -9.55 -0.62
C ASP A 102 -12.10 -8.46 -0.04
N LYS A 103 -12.49 -7.50 -0.88
CA LYS A 103 -13.32 -6.35 -0.48
C LYS A 103 -14.70 -6.76 0.07
N LEU A 104 -15.28 -7.88 -0.41
CA LEU A 104 -16.54 -8.37 0.14
C LEU A 104 -16.36 -8.90 1.56
N LEU A 105 -15.36 -9.77 1.78
CA LEU A 105 -15.09 -10.32 3.10
C LEU A 105 -14.79 -9.20 4.10
N MET A 106 -13.98 -8.22 3.68
CA MET A 106 -13.66 -7.04 4.47
C MET A 106 -14.91 -6.26 4.88
N LYS A 107 -15.79 -5.92 3.92
CA LYS A 107 -17.06 -5.22 4.19
C LYS A 107 -17.99 -5.98 5.09
N MET A 108 -18.09 -7.30 4.92
CA MET A 108 -18.90 -8.17 5.82
C MET A 108 -18.38 -8.14 7.25
N GLN A 109 -17.06 -8.11 7.46
CA GLN A 109 -16.49 -7.98 8.79
C GLN A 109 -16.75 -6.59 9.38
N TYR A 110 -16.66 -5.53 8.59
CA TYR A 110 -16.98 -4.16 9.02
C TYR A 110 -18.45 -4.08 9.50
N GLU A 111 -19.38 -4.54 8.69
CA GLU A 111 -20.82 -4.55 9.04
C GLU A 111 -21.09 -5.34 10.33
N LYS A 112 -20.52 -6.56 10.44
CA LYS A 112 -20.69 -7.43 11.60
C LYS A 112 -20.17 -6.81 12.90
N HIS A 113 -19.09 -6.02 12.84
CA HIS A 113 -18.43 -5.46 14.02
C HIS A 113 -18.69 -3.97 14.22
N GLY A 114 -19.59 -3.37 13.44
CA GLY A 114 -19.99 -1.97 13.59
C GLY A 114 -18.93 -0.96 13.16
N VAL A 115 -17.98 -1.35 12.30
CA VAL A 115 -17.02 -0.43 11.68
C VAL A 115 -17.75 0.41 10.63
N ARG A 116 -17.58 1.72 10.70
CA ARG A 116 -18.25 2.64 9.78
C ARG A 116 -17.67 2.53 8.37
N SER A 117 -18.51 2.13 7.41
CA SER A 117 -18.14 1.93 6.01
C SER A 117 -19.35 2.17 5.10
N ALA A 118 -19.16 2.23 3.78
CA ALA A 118 -20.25 2.38 2.83
C ALA A 118 -21.22 1.18 2.88
N LYS A 119 -22.52 1.45 2.77
CA LYS A 119 -23.55 0.41 2.55
C LYS A 119 -23.27 -0.29 1.22
N PHE A 120 -23.35 -1.60 1.17
CA PHE A 120 -22.95 -2.37 0.00
C PHE A 120 -23.88 -3.54 -0.30
N ARG A 121 -23.75 -4.10 -1.51
CA ARG A 121 -24.41 -5.33 -1.95
C ARG A 121 -23.40 -6.22 -2.69
N LYS A 122 -23.46 -7.52 -2.44
CA LYS A 122 -22.80 -8.55 -3.24
C LYS A 122 -23.62 -8.85 -4.48
N ILE A 123 -23.02 -8.94 -5.63
CA ILE A 123 -23.65 -9.24 -6.92
C ILE A 123 -22.86 -10.34 -7.63
N PHE A 124 -23.54 -11.40 -8.04
CA PHE A 124 -22.96 -12.40 -8.95
C PHE A 124 -23.05 -11.90 -10.41
N PHE A 125 -22.04 -12.22 -11.20
CA PHE A 125 -22.03 -11.80 -12.60
C PHE A 125 -23.12 -12.43 -13.47
N ASP A 126 -23.62 -13.60 -13.11
CA ASP A 126 -24.69 -14.30 -13.80
C ASP A 126 -26.09 -13.96 -13.28
N ASP A 127 -26.22 -13.11 -12.26
CA ASP A 127 -27.50 -12.72 -11.71
C ASP A 127 -28.24 -11.76 -12.66
N PRO A 128 -29.39 -12.18 -13.25
CA PRO A 128 -30.16 -11.34 -14.15
C PRO A 128 -30.93 -10.22 -13.43
N ASP A 129 -31.11 -10.35 -12.12
CA ASP A 129 -31.91 -9.40 -11.31
C ASP A 129 -31.03 -8.44 -10.48
N TYR A 130 -29.75 -8.34 -10.80
CA TYR A 130 -28.78 -7.56 -10.03
C TYR A 130 -29.21 -6.08 -9.82
N LYS A 131 -29.95 -5.51 -10.78
CA LYS A 131 -30.45 -4.12 -10.68
C LYS A 131 -31.48 -3.94 -9.55
N ASN A 132 -32.25 -4.98 -9.26
CA ASN A 132 -33.17 -4.98 -8.12
C ASN A 132 -32.41 -5.13 -6.79
N ILE A 133 -31.36 -5.97 -6.76
CA ILE A 133 -30.53 -6.18 -5.56
C ILE A 133 -29.91 -4.85 -5.09
N ILE A 134 -29.49 -3.98 -6.02
CA ILE A 134 -28.89 -2.68 -5.70
C ILE A 134 -29.87 -1.53 -5.64
N SER A 135 -31.18 -1.77 -5.82
CA SER A 135 -32.21 -0.73 -5.87
C SER A 135 -32.39 0.06 -4.57
N ASP A 136 -31.94 -0.50 -3.44
CA ASP A 136 -31.98 0.14 -2.12
C ASP A 136 -30.70 0.94 -1.79
N LEU A 137 -29.76 1.00 -2.71
CA LEU A 137 -28.56 1.85 -2.59
C LEU A 137 -28.84 3.24 -3.16
N THR A 138 -28.30 4.25 -2.50
CA THR A 138 -28.40 5.64 -2.91
C THR A 138 -27.36 5.99 -3.97
N LEU A 139 -27.76 6.54 -5.10
CA LEU A 139 -26.85 7.06 -6.11
C LEU A 139 -26.15 8.36 -5.64
N PRO A 140 -24.87 8.56 -6.02
CA PRO A 140 -24.02 7.70 -6.85
C PRO A 140 -23.62 6.41 -6.14
N VAL A 141 -23.28 5.37 -6.92
CA VAL A 141 -22.75 4.11 -6.40
C VAL A 141 -21.41 3.79 -7.04
N MET A 142 -20.62 2.97 -6.33
CA MET A 142 -19.33 2.46 -6.79
C MET A 142 -19.44 0.98 -7.12
N PHE A 143 -19.17 0.59 -8.34
CA PHE A 143 -18.98 -0.79 -8.75
C PHE A 143 -17.51 -1.15 -8.54
N LYS A 144 -17.21 -2.23 -7.81
CA LYS A 144 -15.84 -2.61 -7.45
C LYS A 144 -15.58 -4.10 -7.64
N SER A 145 -14.48 -4.44 -8.32
CA SER A 145 -13.88 -5.76 -8.24
C SER A 145 -13.43 -6.05 -6.81
N VAL A 146 -13.56 -7.29 -6.36
CA VAL A 146 -13.25 -7.66 -4.96
C VAL A 146 -11.77 -7.99 -4.74
N ASP A 147 -11.07 -8.43 -5.78
CA ASP A 147 -9.74 -9.03 -5.76
C ASP A 147 -8.67 -8.21 -6.53
N SER A 148 -8.97 -6.94 -6.85
CA SER A 148 -8.05 -6.04 -7.55
C SER A 148 -7.57 -4.91 -6.64
N SER A 149 -6.32 -4.46 -6.86
CA SER A 149 -5.69 -3.33 -6.18
C SER A 149 -5.28 -2.23 -7.19
N GLY A 150 -4.92 -1.04 -6.69
CA GLY A 150 -4.48 0.08 -7.53
C GLY A 150 -5.60 0.65 -8.40
N SER A 151 -6.77 0.85 -7.85
CA SER A 151 -7.96 1.46 -8.49
C SER A 151 -8.50 0.75 -9.72
N ARG A 152 -8.05 -0.49 -10.01
CA ARG A 152 -8.51 -1.28 -11.15
C ARG A 152 -9.89 -1.88 -10.88
N GLY A 153 -10.76 -1.83 -11.89
CA GLY A 153 -12.12 -2.38 -11.77
C GLY A 153 -13.00 -1.63 -10.77
N ILE A 154 -12.79 -0.32 -10.61
CA ILE A 154 -13.60 0.58 -9.80
C ILE A 154 -14.25 1.61 -10.70
N VAL A 155 -15.59 1.70 -10.65
CA VAL A 155 -16.37 2.62 -11.50
C VAL A 155 -17.43 3.33 -10.68
N LYS A 156 -17.40 4.67 -10.68
CA LYS A 156 -18.46 5.51 -10.12
C LYS A 156 -19.61 5.62 -11.12
N VAL A 157 -20.82 5.35 -10.67
CA VAL A 157 -22.03 5.40 -11.48
C VAL A 157 -23.04 6.35 -10.85
N THR A 158 -23.46 7.34 -11.63
CA THR A 158 -24.36 8.42 -11.19
C THR A 158 -25.81 8.20 -11.60
N SER A 159 -26.05 7.26 -12.53
CA SER A 159 -27.41 6.93 -12.98
C SER A 159 -27.53 5.46 -13.39
N PRO A 160 -28.74 4.86 -13.36
CA PRO A 160 -28.96 3.45 -13.69
C PRO A 160 -28.53 3.03 -15.11
N GLU A 161 -28.48 3.98 -16.05
CA GLU A 161 -28.05 3.73 -17.43
C GLU A 161 -26.59 3.27 -17.51
N GLY A 162 -25.77 3.68 -16.51
CA GLY A 162 -24.36 3.31 -16.42
C GLY A 162 -24.08 1.91 -15.87
N PHE A 163 -25.05 1.22 -15.27
CA PHE A 163 -24.85 -0.03 -14.53
C PHE A 163 -24.23 -1.14 -15.38
N ASP A 164 -24.76 -1.37 -16.59
CA ASP A 164 -24.30 -2.46 -17.47
C ASP A 164 -22.89 -2.21 -18.00
N SER A 165 -22.51 -0.93 -18.21
CA SER A 165 -21.14 -0.60 -18.63
C SER A 165 -20.15 -0.76 -17.48
N ALA A 166 -20.52 -0.31 -16.28
CA ALA A 166 -19.70 -0.47 -15.07
C ALA A 166 -19.47 -1.96 -14.76
N ARG A 167 -20.52 -2.79 -14.80
CA ARG A 167 -20.42 -4.24 -14.61
C ARG A 167 -19.42 -4.90 -15.57
N ARG A 168 -19.38 -4.47 -16.84
CA ARG A 168 -18.40 -4.99 -17.81
C ARG A 168 -16.97 -4.62 -17.42
N VAL A 169 -16.71 -3.37 -17.04
CA VAL A 169 -15.39 -2.94 -16.60
C VAL A 169 -14.94 -3.75 -15.38
N VAL A 170 -15.83 -3.99 -14.42
CA VAL A 170 -15.50 -4.81 -13.23
C VAL A 170 -15.17 -6.25 -13.63
N LEU A 171 -15.97 -6.85 -14.53
CA LEU A 171 -15.75 -8.23 -15.02
C LEU A 171 -14.39 -8.40 -15.70
N GLU A 172 -13.93 -7.40 -16.44
CA GLU A 172 -12.62 -7.41 -17.10
C GLU A 172 -11.44 -7.31 -16.12
N ASN A 173 -11.70 -6.91 -14.88
CA ASN A 173 -10.67 -6.63 -13.87
C ASN A 173 -10.75 -7.53 -12.62
N THR A 174 -11.52 -8.62 -12.65
CA THR A 174 -11.63 -9.58 -11.54
C THR A 174 -11.45 -11.01 -12.01
N ARG A 175 -11.08 -11.90 -11.08
CA ARG A 175 -11.07 -13.36 -11.26
C ARG A 175 -12.22 -14.03 -10.49
N SER A 176 -12.94 -13.25 -9.69
CA SER A 176 -14.10 -13.70 -8.92
C SER A 176 -15.34 -13.83 -9.80
N ASP A 177 -16.29 -14.64 -9.41
CA ASP A 177 -17.62 -14.77 -10.03
C ASP A 177 -18.63 -13.74 -9.50
N TYR A 178 -18.19 -12.87 -8.56
CA TYR A 178 -18.96 -11.79 -7.98
C TYR A 178 -18.18 -10.48 -7.87
N PHE A 179 -18.90 -9.41 -7.61
CA PHE A 179 -18.38 -8.08 -7.31
C PHE A 179 -19.24 -7.41 -6.23
N ILE A 180 -18.83 -6.24 -5.78
CA ILE A 180 -19.64 -5.42 -4.87
C ILE A 180 -20.09 -4.13 -5.54
N VAL A 181 -21.27 -3.67 -5.14
CA VAL A 181 -21.74 -2.32 -5.40
C VAL A 181 -21.96 -1.66 -4.05
N GLU A 182 -21.39 -0.47 -3.86
CA GLU A 182 -21.51 0.29 -2.62
C GLU A 182 -21.95 1.74 -2.87
N GLU A 183 -22.59 2.35 -1.89
CA GLU A 183 -22.91 3.77 -1.94
C GLU A 183 -21.63 4.60 -2.01
N PHE A 184 -21.60 5.60 -2.87
CA PHE A 184 -20.50 6.57 -2.89
C PHE A 184 -20.60 7.48 -1.67
N ILE A 185 -19.54 7.55 -0.88
CA ILE A 185 -19.44 8.49 0.23
C ILE A 185 -18.81 9.76 -0.30
N GLU A 186 -19.54 10.86 -0.27
CA GLU A 186 -18.97 12.17 -0.58
C GLU A 186 -18.26 12.72 0.66
N GLY A 187 -17.00 13.07 0.53
CA GLY A 187 -16.16 13.53 1.63
C GLY A 187 -14.72 13.73 1.19
N GLU A 188 -13.86 14.05 2.12
CA GLU A 188 -12.45 14.22 1.89
C GLU A 188 -11.73 12.87 2.09
N GLU A 189 -10.98 12.43 1.07
CA GLU A 189 -10.23 11.17 1.10
C GLU A 189 -8.85 11.40 1.74
N PHE A 190 -8.43 10.47 2.58
CA PHE A 190 -7.08 10.41 3.11
C PHE A 190 -6.66 8.96 3.34
N GLY A 191 -5.37 8.71 3.30
CA GLY A 191 -4.79 7.43 3.68
C GLY A 191 -4.21 7.45 5.09
N ALA A 192 -3.86 6.28 5.60
CA ALA A 192 -3.03 6.18 6.80
C ALA A 192 -2.10 4.97 6.73
N GLN A 193 -0.87 5.15 7.21
CA GLN A 193 0.01 4.07 7.57
C GLN A 193 -0.13 3.78 9.06
N ALA A 194 -0.11 2.52 9.43
CA ALA A 194 -0.22 2.10 10.82
C ALA A 194 0.54 0.78 11.06
N PHE A 195 0.70 0.39 12.30
CA PHE A 195 1.29 -0.88 12.69
C PHE A 195 0.45 -1.56 13.76
N VAL A 196 0.31 -2.87 13.65
CA VAL A 196 -0.33 -3.69 14.68
C VAL A 196 0.66 -4.72 15.19
N GLN A 197 0.84 -4.77 16.51
CA GLN A 197 1.69 -5.73 17.18
C GLN A 197 0.93 -6.33 18.38
N GLU A 198 0.88 -7.65 18.45
CA GLU A 198 0.26 -8.39 19.56
C GLU A 198 -1.17 -7.90 19.90
N GLY A 199 -1.93 -7.55 18.84
CA GLY A 199 -3.33 -7.11 18.93
C GLY A 199 -3.50 -5.61 19.28
N LYS A 200 -2.42 -4.86 19.51
CA LYS A 200 -2.43 -3.41 19.77
C LYS A 200 -2.13 -2.64 18.49
N LEU A 201 -2.97 -1.65 18.16
CA LEU A 201 -2.65 -0.64 17.15
C LEU A 201 -1.61 0.32 17.76
N GLU A 202 -0.38 0.27 17.26
CA GLU A 202 0.75 0.99 17.83
C GLU A 202 0.71 2.48 17.47
N PHE A 203 0.47 2.80 16.21
CA PHE A 203 0.32 4.17 15.73
C PHE A 203 -0.60 4.25 14.51
N ILE A 204 -1.04 5.45 14.18
CA ILE A 204 -1.68 5.84 12.93
C ILE A 204 -1.03 7.13 12.43
N LEU A 205 -0.51 7.13 11.20
CA LEU A 205 -0.02 8.32 10.50
C LEU A 205 -0.94 8.63 9.32
N PRO A 206 -1.85 9.59 9.44
CA PRO A 206 -2.62 10.08 8.30
C PRO A 206 -1.72 10.73 7.26
N HIS A 207 -2.00 10.46 5.98
CA HIS A 207 -1.32 11.05 4.84
C HIS A 207 -2.32 11.45 3.75
N GLY A 208 -1.94 12.41 2.94
CA GLY A 208 -2.67 12.77 1.73
C GLY A 208 -1.95 12.23 0.49
N ASP A 209 -2.70 12.18 -0.62
CA ASP A 209 -2.26 11.58 -1.86
C ASP A 209 -2.28 12.59 -3.02
N TYR A 210 -1.20 12.61 -3.80
CA TYR A 210 -1.21 13.18 -5.14
C TYR A 210 -1.62 12.09 -6.12
N VAL A 211 -2.71 12.30 -6.84
CA VAL A 211 -3.27 11.31 -7.76
C VAL A 211 -2.93 11.66 -9.20
N PHE A 212 -2.59 10.66 -10.00
CA PHE A 212 -2.32 10.81 -11.42
C PHE A 212 -3.55 11.37 -12.15
N LYS A 213 -3.35 12.45 -12.91
CA LYS A 213 -4.43 13.13 -13.67
C LYS A 213 -4.75 12.45 -15.01
N GLY A 214 -4.64 11.13 -15.07
CA GLY A 214 -4.96 10.31 -16.25
C GLY A 214 -6.20 9.44 -16.00
N ASP A 215 -6.32 8.37 -16.79
CA ASP A 215 -7.46 7.44 -16.73
C ASP A 215 -7.43 6.49 -15.52
N THR A 216 -6.37 6.55 -14.71
CA THR A 216 -6.17 5.69 -13.55
C THR A 216 -6.04 6.55 -12.30
N GLY A 217 -6.81 6.31 -11.25
CA GLY A 217 -6.69 7.00 -9.96
C GLY A 217 -5.48 6.52 -9.12
N VAL A 218 -4.32 6.30 -9.76
CA VAL A 218 -3.12 5.78 -9.08
C VAL A 218 -2.39 6.91 -8.35
N PRO A 219 -2.03 6.74 -7.06
CA PRO A 219 -1.21 7.70 -6.36
C PRO A 219 0.19 7.83 -7.00
N VAL A 220 0.63 9.06 -7.19
CA VAL A 220 1.95 9.42 -7.74
C VAL A 220 2.83 10.11 -6.72
N GLY A 221 2.32 10.38 -5.55
CA GLY A 221 3.05 10.97 -4.44
C GLY A 221 2.17 11.05 -3.21
N HIS A 222 2.80 11.35 -2.09
CA HIS A 222 2.12 11.44 -0.81
C HIS A 222 2.72 12.57 0.02
N PHE A 223 2.00 13.02 1.02
CA PHE A 223 2.49 13.94 2.02
C PHE A 223 1.98 13.58 3.42
N ALA A 224 2.77 13.84 4.42
CA ALA A 224 2.43 13.58 5.82
C ALA A 224 2.92 14.74 6.72
N PRO A 225 2.12 15.10 7.75
CA PRO A 225 0.82 14.53 8.09
C PRO A 225 -0.30 15.06 7.20
N PHE A 226 -1.44 14.36 7.12
CA PHE A 226 -2.69 14.92 6.64
C PHE A 226 -3.35 15.69 7.78
N ASP A 227 -3.84 16.90 7.51
CA ASP A 227 -4.38 17.81 8.53
C ASP A 227 -5.77 17.35 8.99
N LEU A 228 -5.83 16.67 10.11
CA LEU A 228 -7.06 16.28 10.80
C LEU A 228 -7.18 17.01 12.12
N SER A 229 -8.40 17.43 12.47
CA SER A 229 -8.67 17.87 13.83
C SER A 229 -8.39 16.72 14.83
N ALA A 230 -8.09 17.07 16.09
CA ALA A 230 -7.86 16.06 17.13
C ALA A 230 -9.07 15.11 17.30
N GLU A 231 -10.30 15.60 17.11
CA GLU A 231 -11.52 14.79 17.14
C GLU A 231 -11.60 13.83 15.95
N SER A 232 -11.29 14.32 14.74
CA SER A 232 -11.29 13.50 13.53
C SER A 232 -10.19 12.43 13.56
N LEU A 233 -9.01 12.75 14.08
CA LEU A 233 -7.92 11.79 14.27
C LEU A 233 -8.30 10.70 15.29
N ALA A 234 -8.95 11.09 16.39
CA ALA A 234 -9.44 10.13 17.39
C ALA A 234 -10.51 9.20 16.81
N ASP A 235 -11.45 9.72 16.01
CA ASP A 235 -12.47 8.92 15.32
C ASP A 235 -11.83 7.99 14.27
N ALA A 236 -10.86 8.46 13.49
CA ALA A 236 -10.10 7.63 12.53
C ALA A 236 -9.38 6.48 13.25
N ARG A 237 -8.72 6.76 14.38
CA ARG A 237 -8.05 5.76 15.19
C ARG A 237 -9.03 4.73 15.76
N GLU A 238 -10.20 5.16 16.23
CA GLU A 238 -11.25 4.27 16.73
C GLU A 238 -11.74 3.33 15.62
N GLN A 239 -12.08 3.88 14.43
CA GLN A 239 -12.54 3.10 13.30
C GLN A 239 -11.47 2.14 12.79
N LEU A 240 -10.20 2.57 12.70
CA LEU A 240 -9.09 1.69 12.34
C LEU A 240 -8.90 0.57 13.34
N THR A 241 -8.94 0.87 14.65
CA THR A 241 -8.83 -0.13 15.71
C THR A 241 -9.96 -1.16 15.61
N GLY A 242 -11.18 -0.70 15.35
CA GLY A 242 -12.35 -1.56 15.10
C GLY A 242 -12.16 -2.46 13.89
N ALA A 243 -11.68 -1.90 12.77
CA ALA A 243 -11.44 -2.63 11.53
C ALA A 243 -10.31 -3.67 11.68
N VAL A 244 -9.21 -3.31 12.33
CA VAL A 244 -8.10 -4.22 12.64
C VAL A 244 -8.58 -5.43 13.44
N ARG A 245 -9.40 -5.20 14.48
CA ARG A 245 -9.99 -6.27 15.29
C ARG A 245 -10.98 -7.12 14.49
N ALA A 246 -11.85 -6.47 13.70
CA ALA A 246 -12.83 -7.15 12.85
C ALA A 246 -12.19 -8.10 11.84
N MET A 247 -11.03 -7.72 11.29
CA MET A 247 -10.29 -8.48 10.30
C MET A 247 -9.23 -9.40 10.92
N ASN A 248 -9.07 -9.41 12.24
CA ASN A 248 -8.04 -10.16 12.97
C ASN A 248 -6.61 -9.90 12.47
N LEU A 249 -6.34 -8.65 12.02
CA LEU A 249 -5.00 -8.24 11.60
C LEU A 249 -4.06 -8.16 12.79
N ASN A 250 -2.88 -8.74 12.68
CA ASN A 250 -1.88 -8.74 13.75
C ASN A 250 -0.45 -8.89 13.23
N ASN A 251 0.51 -8.33 13.98
CA ASN A 251 1.95 -8.39 13.70
C ASN A 251 2.30 -7.96 12.26
N CYS A 252 1.72 -6.87 11.80
CA CYS A 252 1.92 -6.38 10.44
C CYS A 252 1.79 -4.86 10.33
N ALA A 253 2.40 -4.32 9.29
CA ALA A 253 2.10 -2.98 8.81
C ALA A 253 0.69 -2.93 8.22
N ILE A 254 0.06 -1.77 8.30
CA ILE A 254 -1.26 -1.50 7.75
C ILE A 254 -1.16 -0.32 6.77
N ASN A 255 -1.77 -0.49 5.60
CA ASN A 255 -2.14 0.61 4.71
C ASN A 255 -3.66 0.72 4.72
N ALA A 256 -4.18 1.88 5.05
CA ALA A 256 -5.61 2.11 5.20
C ALA A 256 -6.05 3.29 4.35
N ASP A 257 -7.25 3.20 3.77
CA ASP A 257 -7.89 4.26 2.99
C ASP A 257 -9.21 4.65 3.66
N PHE A 258 -9.42 5.96 3.80
CA PHE A 258 -10.55 6.54 4.52
C PHE A 258 -11.23 7.66 3.73
N ILE A 259 -12.49 7.92 4.10
CA ILE A 259 -13.19 9.17 3.77
C ILE A 259 -13.69 9.80 5.07
N ILE A 260 -13.46 11.10 5.22
CA ILE A 260 -14.07 11.88 6.29
C ILE A 260 -15.24 12.69 5.74
N ARG A 261 -16.42 12.58 6.39
CA ARG A 261 -17.61 13.33 6.09
C ARG A 261 -18.28 13.78 7.37
N ASP A 262 -18.53 15.07 7.51
CA ASP A 262 -19.16 15.66 8.70
C ASP A 262 -18.43 15.28 10.01
N GLY A 263 -17.09 15.27 9.98
CA GLY A 263 -16.22 14.91 11.11
C GLY A 263 -16.22 13.41 11.46
N LYS A 264 -16.83 12.56 10.64
CA LYS A 264 -16.87 11.09 10.84
C LYS A 264 -16.05 10.37 9.78
N THR A 265 -15.19 9.49 10.22
CA THR A 265 -14.33 8.67 9.36
C THR A 265 -15.06 7.41 8.92
N TYR A 266 -15.01 7.12 7.64
CA TYR A 266 -15.50 5.90 7.01
C TYR A 266 -14.30 5.10 6.49
N VAL A 267 -14.23 3.84 6.85
CA VAL A 267 -13.17 2.94 6.37
C VAL A 267 -13.53 2.43 4.98
N LEU A 268 -12.65 2.66 4.01
CA LEU A 268 -12.82 2.16 2.65
C LEU A 268 -12.16 0.79 2.49
N GLU A 269 -10.86 0.71 2.76
CA GLU A 269 -10.04 -0.49 2.55
C GLU A 269 -8.88 -0.53 3.54
N LEU A 270 -8.46 -1.74 3.97
CA LEU A 270 -7.25 -2.00 4.73
C LEU A 270 -6.43 -3.10 4.06
N GLY A 271 -5.15 -2.82 3.84
CA GLY A 271 -4.16 -3.83 3.46
C GLY A 271 -3.26 -4.21 4.65
N GLY A 272 -2.98 -5.50 4.83
CA GLY A 272 -2.09 -6.03 5.87
C GLY A 272 -0.61 -5.96 5.46
N ARG A 273 -0.15 -4.82 4.96
CA ARG A 273 1.22 -4.55 4.54
C ARG A 273 1.48 -3.04 4.48
N SER A 274 2.74 -2.61 4.40
CA SER A 274 3.08 -1.20 4.18
C SER A 274 2.60 -0.71 2.80
N GLY A 275 2.26 0.57 2.72
CA GLY A 275 1.93 1.21 1.46
C GLY A 275 3.08 1.17 0.45
N ALA A 276 2.77 1.44 -0.81
CA ALA A 276 3.74 1.65 -1.89
C ALA A 276 4.10 3.14 -2.01
N THR A 277 4.87 3.50 -3.04
CA THR A 277 5.06 4.91 -3.44
C THR A 277 5.64 5.79 -2.32
N CYS A 278 6.70 5.30 -1.65
CA CYS A 278 7.44 5.98 -0.58
C CYS A 278 6.69 6.14 0.77
N LEU A 279 5.53 5.51 0.96
CA LEU A 279 4.76 5.65 2.21
C LEU A 279 5.51 5.15 3.45
N ALA A 280 6.32 4.10 3.33
CA ALA A 280 7.12 3.62 4.44
C ALA A 280 8.27 4.58 4.79
N GLU A 281 8.84 5.23 3.78
CA GLU A 281 9.83 6.29 3.93
C GLU A 281 9.23 7.50 4.65
N LEU A 282 8.00 7.90 4.28
CA LEU A 282 7.30 9.00 4.93
C LEU A 282 7.05 8.74 6.41
N VAL A 283 6.64 7.51 6.78
CA VAL A 283 6.53 7.09 8.20
C VAL A 283 7.87 7.22 8.90
N SER A 284 8.94 6.77 8.24
CA SER A 284 10.29 6.78 8.82
C SER A 284 10.77 8.21 9.09
N ILE A 285 10.53 9.13 8.18
CA ILE A 285 10.88 10.55 8.32
C ILE A 285 10.04 11.20 9.41
N PHE A 286 8.73 10.97 9.40
CA PHE A 286 7.80 11.60 10.33
C PHE A 286 8.15 11.26 11.78
N TYR A 287 8.35 9.97 12.09
CA TYR A 287 8.62 9.53 13.47
C TYR A 287 10.11 9.42 13.82
N GLY A 288 11.03 9.54 12.86
CA GLY A 288 12.47 9.46 13.09
C GLY A 288 13.01 8.05 13.35
N PHE A 289 12.33 7.01 12.89
CA PHE A 289 12.82 5.62 12.94
C PHE A 289 12.67 4.93 11.58
N ASP A 290 13.45 3.87 11.30
CA ASP A 290 13.30 3.10 10.06
C ASP A 290 12.09 2.15 10.15
N TYR A 291 11.03 2.44 9.39
CA TYR A 291 9.79 1.66 9.41
C TYR A 291 9.98 0.25 8.83
N TYR A 292 10.80 0.10 7.77
CA TYR A 292 11.14 -1.22 7.26
C TYR A 292 11.88 -2.07 8.29
N GLU A 293 12.72 -1.47 9.12
CA GLU A 293 13.39 -2.15 10.22
C GLU A 293 12.37 -2.73 11.21
N GLN A 294 11.33 -1.95 11.58
CA GLN A 294 10.33 -2.42 12.54
C GLN A 294 9.48 -3.56 11.94
N ILE A 295 9.11 -3.46 10.65
CA ILE A 295 8.44 -4.54 9.93
C ILE A 295 9.28 -5.84 9.99
N ILE A 296 10.58 -5.76 9.69
CA ILE A 296 11.49 -6.90 9.69
C ILE A 296 11.66 -7.48 11.10
N ARG A 297 11.86 -6.64 12.12
CA ARG A 297 12.03 -7.07 13.51
C ARG A 297 10.81 -7.86 13.99
N VAL A 298 9.60 -7.33 13.81
CA VAL A 298 8.38 -8.03 14.20
C VAL A 298 8.21 -9.33 13.43
N ALA A 299 8.40 -9.32 12.11
CA ALA A 299 8.28 -10.52 11.28
C ALA A 299 9.30 -11.62 11.64
N THR A 300 10.49 -11.25 12.16
CA THR A 300 11.50 -12.19 12.65
C THR A 300 11.39 -12.51 14.15
N GLY A 301 10.24 -12.21 14.75
CA GLY A 301 9.86 -12.64 16.09
C GLY A 301 10.27 -11.67 17.22
N GLU A 302 10.86 -10.52 16.92
CA GLU A 302 11.19 -9.51 17.94
C GLU A 302 9.93 -8.77 18.39
N HIS A 303 9.96 -8.28 19.63
CA HIS A 303 9.01 -7.29 20.11
C HIS A 303 9.63 -5.91 19.91
N VAL A 304 8.88 -4.99 19.31
CA VAL A 304 9.30 -3.60 19.11
C VAL A 304 8.57 -2.72 20.13
N ASP A 305 9.32 -1.93 20.88
CA ASP A 305 8.77 -0.96 21.83
C ASP A 305 8.44 0.34 21.10
N PHE A 306 7.26 0.37 20.45
CA PHE A 306 6.79 1.56 19.74
C PHE A 306 6.53 2.75 20.67
N ASP A 307 6.14 2.52 21.94
CA ASP A 307 5.91 3.60 22.90
C ASP A 307 7.22 4.36 23.20
N SER A 308 8.37 3.70 23.14
CA SER A 308 9.69 4.36 23.25
C SER A 308 10.13 5.06 21.96
N LEU A 309 9.70 4.56 20.78
CA LEU A 309 10.03 5.16 19.49
C LEU A 309 9.16 6.39 19.17
N ILE A 310 7.88 6.34 19.53
CA ILE A 310 6.90 7.38 19.24
C ILE A 310 6.46 8.05 20.54
N LYS A 311 7.07 9.19 20.84
CA LYS A 311 6.77 9.93 22.08
C LYS A 311 5.46 10.72 21.99
N ASP A 312 5.17 11.24 20.80
CA ASP A 312 3.95 11.97 20.49
C ASP A 312 3.53 11.59 19.06
N GLU A 313 2.40 10.92 18.94
CA GLU A 313 1.91 10.42 17.66
C GLU A 313 1.49 11.55 16.69
N ALA A 314 1.08 12.69 17.24
CA ALA A 314 0.65 13.84 16.44
C ALA A 314 1.81 14.77 16.04
N SER A 315 3.02 14.54 16.58
CA SER A 315 4.17 15.39 16.34
C SER A 315 5.28 14.64 15.62
N GLY A 316 5.72 15.19 14.49
CA GLY A 316 6.78 14.61 13.69
C GLY A 316 7.25 15.58 12.60
N VAL A 317 8.21 15.13 11.81
CA VAL A 317 8.78 15.92 10.72
C VAL A 317 7.88 15.84 9.49
N ALA A 318 7.27 16.96 9.09
CA ALA A 318 6.46 17.03 7.89
C ALA A 318 7.30 16.67 6.66
N ASN A 319 6.69 15.92 5.74
CA ASN A 319 7.42 15.43 4.57
C ASN A 319 6.47 15.17 3.40
N ALA A 320 7.04 15.13 2.20
CA ALA A 320 6.30 14.87 0.97
C ALA A 320 7.15 14.09 -0.02
N SER A 321 6.50 13.35 -0.90
CA SER A 321 7.13 12.58 -1.96
C SER A 321 6.40 12.70 -3.28
N MET A 322 7.12 12.56 -4.39
CA MET A 322 6.55 12.49 -5.74
C MET A 322 7.36 11.54 -6.61
N LEU A 323 6.67 10.74 -7.42
CA LEU A 323 7.29 9.89 -8.41
C LEU A 323 7.82 10.72 -9.59
N LEU A 324 8.96 10.33 -10.11
CA LEU A 324 9.42 10.73 -11.43
C LEU A 324 8.78 9.81 -12.47
N MET A 325 8.25 10.40 -13.54
CA MET A 325 7.42 9.68 -14.53
C MET A 325 7.78 10.12 -15.94
N SER A 326 7.58 9.22 -16.91
CA SER A 326 7.63 9.56 -18.33
C SER A 326 6.21 9.73 -18.87
N ASP A 327 6.01 10.67 -19.78
CA ASP A 327 4.76 10.89 -20.51
C ASP A 327 4.65 10.00 -21.78
N LYS A 328 5.73 9.32 -22.16
CA LYS A 328 5.80 8.45 -23.35
C LYS A 328 6.63 7.18 -23.10
N ASP A 329 6.35 6.16 -23.91
CA ASP A 329 7.23 4.99 -24.03
C ASP A 329 8.52 5.40 -24.75
N GLY A 330 9.67 4.86 -24.35
CA GLY A 330 10.94 5.16 -25.01
C GLY A 330 12.17 4.66 -24.26
N VAL A 331 13.31 5.27 -24.57
CA VAL A 331 14.60 4.99 -23.94
C VAL A 331 15.07 6.28 -23.24
N ILE A 332 15.55 6.17 -22.02
CA ILE A 332 16.15 7.32 -21.34
C ILE A 332 17.47 7.70 -22.05
N VAL A 333 17.57 8.94 -22.50
CA VAL A 333 18.76 9.48 -23.13
C VAL A 333 19.64 10.20 -22.11
N SER A 334 19.05 10.99 -21.23
CA SER A 334 19.76 11.69 -20.15
C SER A 334 18.92 11.80 -18.89
N GLN A 335 19.61 11.87 -17.76
CA GLN A 335 19.05 12.14 -16.43
C GLN A 335 19.99 13.11 -15.72
N GLU A 336 19.47 14.21 -15.25
CA GLU A 336 20.24 15.23 -14.54
C GLU A 336 19.48 15.68 -13.31
N ASP A 337 20.18 15.73 -12.19
CA ASP A 337 19.72 16.36 -10.95
C ASP A 337 20.57 17.62 -10.74
N LEU A 338 19.94 18.78 -10.88
CA LEU A 338 20.55 20.09 -10.72
C LEU A 338 20.26 20.72 -9.36
N ASN A 339 19.76 19.93 -8.40
CA ASN A 339 19.57 20.42 -7.05
C ASN A 339 20.92 20.66 -6.38
N GLU A 340 21.03 21.80 -5.71
CA GLU A 340 22.13 22.03 -4.79
C GLU A 340 21.96 21.13 -3.55
N PRO A 341 23.05 20.75 -2.86
CA PRO A 341 22.95 19.98 -1.63
C PRO A 341 22.07 20.69 -0.58
N ASP A 342 20.98 20.04 -0.20
CA ASP A 342 20.03 20.54 0.78
C ASP A 342 19.66 19.38 1.72
N PRO A 343 19.83 19.50 3.06
CA PRO A 343 19.54 18.43 4.00
C PRO A 343 18.04 18.08 4.10
N ASP A 344 17.18 18.95 3.55
CA ASP A 344 15.73 18.74 3.54
C ASP A 344 15.21 18.12 2.23
N ILE A 345 16.07 18.02 1.19
CA ILE A 345 15.90 17.07 0.09
C ILE A 345 16.43 15.72 0.56
N VAL A 346 15.53 14.87 1.10
CA VAL A 346 15.92 13.62 1.75
C VAL A 346 16.44 12.59 0.75
N GLU A 347 15.80 12.50 -0.41
CA GLU A 347 16.20 11.57 -1.46
C GLU A 347 15.76 12.05 -2.84
N VAL A 348 16.67 11.95 -3.81
CA VAL A 348 16.39 11.94 -5.25
C VAL A 348 16.89 10.60 -5.78
N GLN A 349 16.00 9.73 -6.20
CA GLN A 349 16.32 8.38 -6.67
C GLN A 349 15.90 8.23 -8.13
N PHE A 350 16.83 7.78 -8.97
CA PHE A 350 16.53 7.27 -10.30
C PHE A 350 16.50 5.74 -10.27
N ASP A 351 15.38 5.13 -10.67
CA ASP A 351 15.22 3.67 -10.73
C ASP A 351 15.83 3.06 -12.01
N TYR A 352 16.07 3.87 -13.01
CA TYR A 352 16.63 3.52 -14.33
C TYR A 352 17.82 4.42 -14.65
N LYS A 353 18.58 4.07 -15.68
CA LYS A 353 19.74 4.83 -16.17
C LYS A 353 19.63 5.10 -17.67
N PRO A 354 20.41 6.03 -18.23
CA PRO A 354 20.49 6.23 -19.67
C PRO A 354 20.77 4.92 -20.41
N GLY A 355 19.98 4.66 -21.46
CA GLY A 355 19.94 3.41 -22.22
C GLY A 355 18.83 2.42 -21.81
N ASP A 356 18.20 2.61 -20.65
CA ASP A 356 17.10 1.75 -20.23
C ASP A 356 15.77 2.15 -20.91
N LYS A 357 14.93 1.15 -21.17
CA LYS A 357 13.58 1.34 -21.68
C LYS A 357 12.61 1.65 -20.56
N VAL A 358 11.77 2.63 -20.77
CA VAL A 358 10.72 3.05 -19.85
C VAL A 358 9.37 3.15 -20.55
N HIS A 359 8.31 3.13 -19.76
CA HIS A 359 6.94 3.25 -20.23
C HIS A 359 6.32 4.58 -19.83
N ALA A 360 5.42 5.09 -20.66
CA ALA A 360 4.51 6.15 -20.25
C ALA A 360 3.80 5.73 -18.95
N PHE A 361 3.74 6.64 -18.00
CA PHE A 361 3.16 6.32 -16.69
C PHE A 361 1.67 6.00 -16.81
N ARG A 362 1.26 4.88 -16.26
CA ARG A 362 -0.13 4.42 -16.14
C ARG A 362 -0.39 3.68 -14.83
N VAL A 363 0.65 3.06 -14.26
CA VAL A 363 0.58 2.27 -13.01
C VAL A 363 1.87 2.49 -12.24
N GLY A 364 1.81 2.34 -10.91
CA GLY A 364 2.95 2.62 -10.03
C GLY A 364 4.30 2.03 -10.48
N PRO A 365 4.38 0.77 -10.96
CA PRO A 365 5.65 0.21 -11.48
C PRO A 365 6.23 0.90 -12.72
N HIS A 366 5.50 1.79 -13.40
CA HIS A 366 6.03 2.60 -14.50
C HIS A 366 6.76 3.87 -14.03
N ARG A 367 6.92 4.05 -12.72
CA ARG A 367 7.76 5.13 -12.21
C ARG A 367 9.19 4.97 -12.69
N ILE A 368 9.89 6.07 -12.85
CA ILE A 368 11.30 6.09 -13.26
C ILE A 368 12.23 6.61 -12.15
N GLY A 369 11.64 6.98 -11.02
CA GLY A 369 12.32 7.43 -9.83
C GLY A 369 11.35 8.08 -8.86
N HIS A 370 11.89 8.78 -7.87
CA HIS A 370 11.12 9.58 -6.92
C HIS A 370 11.97 10.68 -6.28
N VAL A 371 11.30 11.65 -5.69
CA VAL A 371 11.86 12.68 -4.83
C VAL A 371 11.13 12.63 -3.49
N ILE A 372 11.88 12.79 -2.39
CA ILE A 372 11.35 12.90 -1.04
C ILE A 372 11.95 14.15 -0.39
N THR A 373 11.11 14.97 0.20
CA THR A 373 11.49 16.17 0.93
C THR A 373 10.89 16.19 2.33
N LYS A 374 11.44 17.01 3.21
CA LYS A 374 10.92 17.29 4.54
C LYS A 374 10.97 18.79 4.82
N GLY A 375 10.30 19.25 5.88
CA GLY A 375 10.30 20.65 6.30
C GLY A 375 9.84 20.80 7.76
N GLU A 376 9.95 22.01 8.28
CA GLU A 376 9.40 22.35 9.61
C GLU A 376 7.85 22.38 9.57
N SER A 377 7.29 22.62 8.39
CA SER A 377 5.86 22.55 8.11
C SER A 377 5.59 21.73 6.84
N LEU A 378 4.34 21.31 6.66
CA LEU A 378 3.93 20.61 5.44
C LEU A 378 4.08 21.50 4.20
N ASP A 379 3.72 22.78 4.31
CA ASP A 379 3.85 23.74 3.20
C ASP A 379 5.30 23.86 2.76
N GLU A 380 6.25 23.94 3.70
CA GLU A 380 7.69 23.97 3.38
C GLU A 380 8.17 22.69 2.69
N ALA A 381 7.77 21.52 3.20
CA ALA A 381 8.13 20.25 2.60
C ALA A 381 7.60 20.12 1.16
N VAL A 382 6.35 20.54 0.93
CA VAL A 382 5.69 20.53 -0.39
C VAL A 382 6.30 21.55 -1.35
N ASP A 383 6.55 22.77 -0.87
CA ASP A 383 7.20 23.81 -1.67
C ASP A 383 8.62 23.39 -2.11
N LEU A 384 9.37 22.76 -1.20
CA LEU A 384 10.71 22.23 -1.52
C LEU A 384 10.61 21.06 -2.51
N LEU A 385 9.61 20.18 -2.38
CA LEU A 385 9.37 19.09 -3.32
C LEU A 385 9.18 19.63 -4.75
N HIS A 386 8.34 20.63 -4.93
CA HIS A 386 8.11 21.22 -6.25
C HIS A 386 9.37 21.88 -6.80
N LYS A 387 10.10 22.64 -5.98
CA LYS A 387 11.39 23.26 -6.38
C LYS A 387 12.44 22.20 -6.76
N ALA A 388 12.47 21.07 -6.05
CA ALA A 388 13.40 19.99 -6.35
C ALA A 388 13.02 19.28 -7.67
N LEU A 389 11.73 19.05 -7.91
CA LEU A 389 11.23 18.44 -9.15
C LEU A 389 11.55 19.31 -10.38
N ASP A 390 11.42 20.63 -10.27
CA ASP A 390 11.71 21.57 -11.36
C ASP A 390 13.20 21.53 -11.82
N LYS A 391 14.09 21.03 -10.97
CA LYS A 391 15.54 20.90 -11.25
C LYS A 391 15.96 19.51 -11.71
N ILE A 392 15.00 18.59 -11.86
CA ILE A 392 15.27 17.25 -12.36
C ILE A 392 14.87 17.17 -13.83
N HIS A 393 15.83 16.86 -14.67
CA HIS A 393 15.65 16.77 -16.11
C HIS A 393 15.85 15.34 -16.59
N ILE A 394 14.83 14.75 -17.22
CA ILE A 394 14.87 13.42 -17.78
C ILE A 394 14.42 13.50 -19.24
N THR A 395 15.27 13.07 -20.15
CA THR A 395 14.96 13.01 -21.59
C THR A 395 14.72 11.57 -21.99
N VAL A 396 13.56 11.32 -22.57
CA VAL A 396 13.16 10.00 -23.12
C VAL A 396 12.96 10.17 -24.64
N GLU A 397 13.50 9.27 -25.47
CA GLU A 397 13.34 9.22 -26.91
C GLU A 397 12.76 7.87 -27.38
#